data_b4cd3aab2acdc7b895896ac4de5d7415
#
_entry.id   b4cd3aab2acdc7b895896ac4de5d7415
#
_cell.length_a   1.000
_cell.length_b   1.000
_cell.length_c   1.000
_cell.angle_alpha   90.00
_cell.angle_beta   90.00
_cell.angle_gamma   90.00
#
_symmetry.space_group_name_H-M   'P 1'
#
loop_
_entity.id
_entity.type
_entity.pdbx_description
1 polymer ?
#
loop_
_entity_poly.entity_id
_entity_poly.type
_entity_poly.pdbx_seq_one_letter_code
_entity_poly.pdbx_strand_id
1 'polypeptide(L)'
;MTHQELAYHYVQHTNRCIFLTGKAGTGKTTFLRRLKQECPKQMAVVAPTGVAAINAEGVTIHSLFQLPPQLFLPTDEARRQLFAEMQMRANKQRVLRNLELLVIDEVSMVRADLLDTIDAVLRHFNHRPTIPFGGVQLLVIGDLFQLSPALFCGAMKM
;
A
#
# COMPACT_ATOMS: atom_id res chain seq x y z
N MET A 1 -1.99 10.24 25.76
CA MET A 1 -1.48 9.87 24.42
C MET A 1 -2.69 9.62 23.51
N THR A 2 -2.83 10.37 22.45
CA THR A 2 -3.90 10.17 21.46
C THR A 2 -3.61 8.93 20.62
N HIS A 3 -4.63 8.38 19.94
CA HIS A 3 -4.43 7.26 19.01
C HIS A 3 -3.43 7.60 17.87
N GLN A 4 -3.43 8.86 17.44
CA GLN A 4 -2.48 9.33 16.42
C GLN A 4 -1.04 9.40 16.97
N GLU A 5 -0.85 9.88 18.18
CA GLU A 5 0.48 9.89 18.84
C GLU A 5 1.00 8.46 19.05
N LEU A 6 0.12 7.54 19.42
CA LEU A 6 0.46 6.14 19.56
C LEU A 6 0.86 5.52 18.21
N ALA A 7 0.08 5.77 17.15
CA ALA A 7 0.41 5.30 15.82
C ALA A 7 1.75 5.87 15.32
N TYR A 8 1.98 7.16 15.55
CA TYR A 8 3.23 7.82 15.22
C TYR A 8 4.43 7.18 15.93
N HIS A 9 4.29 6.92 17.23
CA HIS A 9 5.32 6.25 18.02
C HIS A 9 5.63 4.83 17.48
N TYR A 10 4.59 4.06 17.16
CA TYR A 10 4.78 2.72 16.57
C TYR A 10 5.45 2.76 15.20
N VAL A 11 5.11 3.75 14.36
CA VAL A 11 5.78 3.92 13.07
C VAL A 11 7.26 4.21 13.24
N GLN A 12 7.63 5.08 14.15
CA GLN A 12 9.02 5.49 14.32
C GLN A 12 9.89 4.43 14.99
N HIS A 13 9.36 3.74 16.00
CA HIS A 13 10.17 2.92 16.90
C HIS A 13 9.95 1.41 16.72
N THR A 14 9.10 0.99 15.82
CA THR A 14 8.85 -0.43 15.55
C THR A 14 8.78 -0.71 14.05
N ASN A 15 8.73 -2.01 13.69
CA ASN A 15 8.42 -2.47 12.34
C ASN A 15 7.07 -3.17 12.26
N ARG A 16 6.20 -2.95 13.24
CA ARG A 16 4.86 -3.55 13.25
C ARG A 16 3.95 -2.90 12.21
N CYS A 17 3.16 -3.70 11.54
CA CYS A 17 2.08 -3.19 10.69
C CYS A 17 1.02 -2.50 11.55
N ILE A 18 0.51 -1.38 11.06
CA ILE A 18 -0.44 -0.52 11.78
C ILE A 18 -1.65 -0.30 10.88
N PHE A 19 -2.83 -0.45 11.46
CA PHE A 19 -4.07 -0.02 10.85
C PHE A 19 -4.63 1.18 11.61
N LEU A 20 -4.63 2.35 10.96
CA LEU A 20 -5.20 3.59 11.50
C LEU A 20 -6.58 3.79 10.91
N THR A 21 -7.61 3.52 11.70
CA THR A 21 -9.00 3.70 11.30
C THR A 21 -9.62 4.91 11.98
N GLY A 22 -10.61 5.51 11.34
CA GLY A 22 -11.38 6.64 11.87
C GLY A 22 -12.27 7.25 10.82
N LYS A 23 -13.39 7.85 11.26
CA LYS A 23 -14.34 8.55 10.40
C LYS A 23 -13.67 9.71 9.65
N ALA A 24 -14.34 10.21 8.61
CA ALA A 24 -13.93 11.46 7.96
C ALA A 24 -13.80 12.60 8.98
N GLY A 25 -12.80 13.46 8.81
CA GLY A 25 -12.57 14.60 9.71
C GLY A 25 -11.82 14.29 11.01
N THR A 26 -11.40 13.04 11.26
CA THR A 26 -10.65 12.67 12.48
C THR A 26 -9.15 13.03 12.44
N GLY A 27 -8.72 13.81 11.45
CA GLY A 27 -7.33 14.29 11.36
C GLY A 27 -6.35 13.31 10.71
N LYS A 28 -6.81 12.29 9.99
CA LYS A 28 -5.95 11.34 9.26
C LYS A 28 -4.98 12.04 8.29
N THR A 29 -5.47 13.04 7.55
CA THR A 29 -4.66 13.83 6.61
C THR A 29 -3.59 14.65 7.35
N THR A 30 -3.94 15.26 8.47
CA THR A 30 -2.99 16.01 9.31
C THR A 30 -1.91 15.09 9.86
N PHE A 31 -2.31 13.92 10.34
CA PHE A 31 -1.39 12.88 10.78
C PHE A 31 -0.41 12.47 9.68
N LEU A 32 -0.91 12.24 8.47
CA LEU A 32 -0.09 11.84 7.33
C LEU A 32 0.92 12.93 6.93
N ARG A 33 0.50 14.20 6.93
CA ARG A 33 1.42 15.33 6.68
C ARG A 33 2.52 15.41 7.71
N ARG A 34 2.17 15.29 8.98
CA ARG A 34 3.15 15.27 10.07
C ARG A 34 4.13 14.10 9.91
N LEU A 35 3.61 12.91 9.59
CA LEU A 35 4.43 11.74 9.38
C LEU A 35 5.46 11.94 8.25
N LYS A 36 5.04 12.55 7.14
CA LYS A 36 5.94 12.88 6.02
C LYS A 36 7.05 13.84 6.40
N GLN A 37 6.78 14.80 7.28
CA GLN A 37 7.74 15.81 7.68
C GLN A 37 8.74 15.32 8.72
N GLU A 38 8.31 14.46 9.63
CA GLU A 38 9.06 14.11 10.82
C GLU A 38 9.59 12.66 10.82
N CYS A 39 9.07 11.76 9.98
CA CYS A 39 9.50 10.36 9.97
C CYS A 39 10.83 10.20 9.23
N PRO A 40 11.84 9.61 9.87
CA PRO A 40 13.15 9.43 9.24
C PRO A 40 13.20 8.25 8.24
N LYS A 41 12.19 7.39 8.23
CA LYS A 41 12.14 6.21 7.36
C LYS A 41 11.95 6.59 5.89
N GLN A 42 12.60 5.84 5.00
CA GLN A 42 12.32 5.92 3.57
C GLN A 42 10.89 5.46 3.31
N MET A 43 10.03 6.40 2.97
CA MET A 43 8.59 6.21 2.94
C MET A 43 8.02 6.42 1.55
N ALA A 44 7.06 5.59 1.17
CA ALA A 44 6.17 5.83 0.04
C ALA A 44 4.73 5.92 0.51
N VAL A 45 3.98 6.89 -0.03
CA VAL A 45 2.54 7.04 0.22
C VAL A 45 1.80 6.70 -1.06
N VAL A 46 0.89 5.75 -0.96
CA VAL A 46 0.08 5.29 -2.08
C VAL A 46 -1.40 5.30 -1.74
N ALA A 47 -2.22 5.37 -2.78
CA ALA A 47 -3.67 5.29 -2.68
C ALA A 47 -4.26 4.51 -3.86
N PRO A 48 -5.49 3.97 -3.73
CA PRO A 48 -6.11 3.17 -4.78
C PRO A 48 -6.55 3.97 -6.01
N THR A 49 -6.82 5.26 -5.85
CA THR A 49 -7.29 6.13 -6.94
C THR A 49 -6.41 7.36 -7.12
N GLY A 50 -6.46 7.97 -8.31
CA GLY A 50 -5.71 9.20 -8.58
C GLY A 50 -6.11 10.37 -7.67
N VAL A 51 -7.41 10.54 -7.40
CA VAL A 51 -7.92 11.60 -6.51
C VAL A 51 -7.40 11.39 -5.08
N ALA A 52 -7.50 10.17 -4.55
CA ALA A 52 -6.99 9.85 -3.22
C ALA A 52 -5.47 10.03 -3.15
N ALA A 53 -4.74 9.66 -4.20
CA ALA A 53 -3.29 9.84 -4.26
C ALA A 53 -2.89 11.33 -4.22
N ILE A 54 -3.61 12.19 -4.94
CA ILE A 54 -3.39 13.67 -4.90
C ILE A 54 -3.67 14.20 -3.50
N ASN A 55 -4.78 13.81 -2.88
CA ASN A 55 -5.15 14.25 -1.53
C ASN A 55 -4.14 13.80 -0.47
N ALA A 56 -3.57 12.60 -0.62
CA ALA A 56 -2.51 12.07 0.23
C ALA A 56 -1.12 12.61 -0.13
N GLU A 57 -1.01 13.45 -1.17
CA GLU A 57 0.27 13.91 -1.73
C GLU A 57 1.21 12.73 -2.04
N GLY A 58 0.66 11.67 -2.59
CA GLY A 58 1.34 10.43 -2.95
C GLY A 58 1.13 10.07 -4.41
N VAL A 59 1.26 8.78 -4.70
CA VAL A 59 1.02 8.22 -6.04
C VAL A 59 0.02 7.07 -5.95
N THR A 60 -0.52 6.63 -7.09
CA THR A 60 -1.39 5.46 -7.09
C THR A 60 -0.57 4.18 -6.85
N ILE A 61 -1.22 3.17 -6.26
CA ILE A 61 -0.63 1.83 -6.08
C ILE A 61 -0.12 1.29 -7.42
N HIS A 62 -0.94 1.37 -8.47
CA HIS A 62 -0.57 0.89 -9.81
C HIS A 62 0.64 1.62 -10.38
N SER A 63 0.79 2.93 -10.10
CA SER A 63 1.94 3.71 -10.56
C SER A 63 3.24 3.34 -9.83
N LEU A 64 3.19 3.20 -8.49
CA LEU A 64 4.38 2.85 -7.71
C LEU A 64 4.90 1.47 -8.06
N PHE A 65 4.00 0.49 -8.08
CA PHE A 65 4.33 -0.92 -8.30
C PHE A 65 4.35 -1.32 -9.78
N GLN A 66 4.04 -0.39 -10.69
CA GLN A 66 3.93 -0.63 -12.14
C GLN A 66 3.02 -1.83 -12.49
N LEU A 67 1.90 -1.94 -11.78
CA LEU A 67 0.93 -3.01 -11.96
C LEU A 67 -0.10 -2.65 -13.04
N PRO A 68 -0.50 -3.60 -13.89
CA PRO A 68 -1.62 -3.40 -14.80
C PRO A 68 -2.94 -3.33 -14.02
N PRO A 69 -3.96 -2.61 -14.55
CA PRO A 69 -5.28 -2.51 -13.93
C PRO A 69 -6.12 -3.77 -14.20
N GLN A 70 -5.77 -4.87 -13.57
CA GLN A 70 -6.44 -6.17 -13.73
C GLN A 70 -6.69 -6.86 -12.40
N LEU A 71 -7.45 -7.95 -12.41
CA LEU A 71 -7.57 -8.86 -11.28
C LEU A 71 -6.31 -9.73 -11.17
N PHE A 72 -5.84 -9.91 -9.93
CA PHE A 72 -4.67 -10.75 -9.66
C PHE A 72 -5.12 -12.06 -9.00
N LEU A 73 -4.87 -13.17 -9.66
CA LEU A 73 -5.17 -14.48 -9.11
C LEU A 73 -4.12 -14.86 -8.05
N PRO A 74 -4.53 -15.41 -6.90
CA PRO A 74 -3.62 -15.78 -5.81
C PRO A 74 -2.95 -17.14 -6.07
N THR A 75 -2.56 -17.42 -7.31
CA THR A 75 -1.89 -18.67 -7.69
C THR A 75 -0.41 -18.43 -7.96
N ASP A 76 0.41 -19.46 -7.72
CA ASP A 76 1.85 -19.38 -8.00
C ASP A 76 2.14 -19.20 -9.48
N GLU A 77 1.30 -19.74 -10.34
CA GLU A 77 1.42 -19.57 -11.79
C GLU A 77 1.16 -18.12 -12.21
N ALA A 78 0.06 -17.50 -11.73
CA ALA A 78 -0.24 -16.11 -12.00
C ALA A 78 0.86 -15.17 -11.46
N ARG A 79 1.44 -15.46 -10.30
CA ARG A 79 2.58 -14.71 -9.76
C ARG A 79 3.82 -14.84 -10.63
N ARG A 80 4.14 -16.05 -11.08
CA ARG A 80 5.27 -16.27 -12.00
C ARG A 80 5.09 -15.52 -13.32
N GLN A 81 3.88 -15.55 -13.87
CA GLN A 81 3.55 -14.82 -15.09
C GLN A 81 3.68 -13.30 -14.85
N LEU A 82 3.12 -12.78 -13.76
CA LEU A 82 3.26 -11.37 -13.40
C LEU A 82 4.72 -10.92 -13.37
N PHE A 83 5.58 -11.66 -12.69
CA PHE A 83 7.01 -11.31 -12.61
C PHE A 83 7.76 -11.48 -13.92
N ALA A 84 7.38 -12.45 -14.77
CA ALA A 84 7.96 -12.62 -16.08
C ALA A 84 7.61 -11.47 -17.04
N GLU A 85 6.40 -10.92 -16.91
CA GLU A 85 5.91 -9.81 -17.74
C GLU A 85 6.27 -8.43 -17.16
N MET A 86 6.60 -8.36 -15.86
CA MET A 86 6.87 -7.11 -15.17
C MET A 86 8.19 -6.49 -15.58
N GLN A 87 8.11 -5.44 -16.40
CA GLN A 87 9.26 -4.63 -16.80
C GLN A 87 9.41 -3.40 -15.90
N MET A 88 9.73 -3.64 -14.63
CA MET A 88 9.90 -2.53 -13.69
C MET A 88 11.18 -1.76 -13.98
N ARG A 89 11.05 -0.44 -14.13
CA ARG A 89 12.18 0.47 -14.34
C ARG A 89 13.17 0.41 -13.17
N ALA A 90 14.47 0.50 -13.45
CA ALA A 90 15.53 0.39 -12.45
C ALA A 90 15.39 1.38 -11.28
N ASN A 91 14.94 2.61 -11.56
CA ASN A 91 14.69 3.61 -10.52
C ASN A 91 13.56 3.19 -9.56
N LYS A 92 12.50 2.57 -10.09
CA LYS A 92 11.39 2.06 -9.26
C LYS A 92 11.83 0.86 -8.42
N GLN A 93 12.59 -0.06 -9.00
CA GLN A 93 13.16 -1.18 -8.23
C GLN A 93 14.03 -0.66 -7.06
N ARG A 94 14.83 0.38 -7.30
CA ARG A 94 15.64 1.00 -6.24
C ARG A 94 14.76 1.60 -5.14
N VAL A 95 13.67 2.28 -5.51
CA VAL A 95 12.71 2.82 -4.53
C VAL A 95 12.14 1.69 -3.67
N LEU A 96 11.69 0.58 -4.28
CA LEU A 96 11.12 -0.53 -3.53
C LEU A 96 12.14 -1.22 -2.61
N ARG A 97 13.40 -1.37 -3.05
CA ARG A 97 14.47 -1.98 -2.24
C ARG A 97 14.86 -1.13 -1.03
N ASN A 98 14.77 0.19 -1.15
CA ASN A 98 15.11 1.12 -0.06
C ASN A 98 13.90 1.48 0.81
N LEU A 99 12.72 0.97 0.46
CA LEU A 99 11.48 1.29 1.16
C LEU A 99 11.47 0.67 2.56
N GLU A 100 11.26 1.49 3.58
CA GLU A 100 11.17 1.07 4.97
C GLU A 100 9.72 1.14 5.49
N LEU A 101 8.93 2.08 4.95
CA LEU A 101 7.53 2.30 5.32
C LEU A 101 6.67 2.50 4.07
N LEU A 102 5.68 1.65 3.89
CA LEU A 102 4.62 1.81 2.90
C LEU A 102 3.35 2.29 3.59
N VAL A 103 2.90 3.47 3.23
CA VAL A 103 1.61 4.01 3.68
C VAL A 103 0.58 3.80 2.57
N ILE A 104 -0.53 3.14 2.89
CA ILE A 104 -1.67 2.96 2.00
C ILE A 104 -2.83 3.77 2.56
N ASP A 105 -3.17 4.87 1.91
CA ASP A 105 -4.33 5.67 2.27
C ASP A 105 -5.59 5.15 1.56
N GLU A 106 -6.76 5.41 2.12
CA GLU A 106 -8.06 4.93 1.64
C GLU A 106 -8.10 3.40 1.44
N VAL A 107 -7.57 2.65 2.40
CA VAL A 107 -7.41 1.19 2.30
C VAL A 107 -8.75 0.44 2.14
N SER A 108 -9.88 1.03 2.55
CA SER A 108 -11.22 0.46 2.35
C SER A 108 -11.55 0.21 0.87
N MET A 109 -10.92 0.95 -0.04
CA MET A 109 -11.07 0.80 -1.50
C MET A 109 -10.03 -0.15 -2.12
N VAL A 110 -9.10 -0.68 -1.34
CA VAL A 110 -8.07 -1.62 -1.81
C VAL A 110 -8.60 -3.04 -1.75
N ARG A 111 -8.61 -3.73 -2.88
CA ARG A 111 -9.01 -5.14 -2.95
C ARG A 111 -7.95 -6.04 -2.34
N ALA A 112 -8.38 -7.16 -1.79
CA ALA A 112 -7.48 -8.13 -1.15
C ALA A 112 -6.44 -8.70 -2.13
N ASP A 113 -6.84 -9.00 -3.38
CA ASP A 113 -5.93 -9.49 -4.42
C ASP A 113 -4.83 -8.49 -4.76
N LEU A 114 -5.13 -7.19 -4.74
CA LEU A 114 -4.15 -6.14 -4.96
C LEU A 114 -3.17 -6.05 -3.79
N LEU A 115 -3.66 -6.17 -2.55
CA LEU A 115 -2.79 -6.18 -1.37
C LEU A 115 -1.86 -7.40 -1.35
N ASP A 116 -2.36 -8.58 -1.70
CA ASP A 116 -1.55 -9.79 -1.86
C ASP A 116 -0.48 -9.63 -2.95
N THR A 117 -0.81 -8.93 -4.01
CA THR A 117 0.14 -8.63 -5.09
C THR A 117 1.24 -7.67 -4.63
N ILE A 118 0.89 -6.63 -3.86
CA ILE A 118 1.86 -5.73 -3.24
C ILE A 118 2.83 -6.53 -2.35
N ASP A 119 2.31 -7.43 -1.51
CA ASP A 119 3.14 -8.30 -0.67
C ASP A 119 4.10 -9.15 -1.51
N ALA A 120 3.60 -9.79 -2.56
CA ALA A 120 4.41 -10.61 -3.45
C ALA A 120 5.51 -9.81 -4.16
N VAL A 121 5.20 -8.61 -4.64
CA VAL A 121 6.15 -7.70 -5.30
C VAL A 121 7.25 -7.26 -4.33
N LEU A 122 6.88 -6.85 -3.13
CA LEU A 122 7.86 -6.42 -2.12
C LEU A 122 8.77 -7.57 -1.68
N ARG A 123 8.24 -8.77 -1.47
CA ARG A 123 9.05 -9.96 -1.18
C ARG A 123 10.03 -10.28 -2.31
N HIS A 124 9.58 -10.18 -3.56
CA HIS A 124 10.41 -10.46 -4.73
C HIS A 124 11.58 -9.47 -4.84
N PHE A 125 11.29 -8.17 -4.85
CA PHE A 125 12.34 -7.15 -5.04
C PHE A 125 13.26 -6.96 -3.85
N ASN A 126 12.80 -7.28 -2.63
CA ASN A 126 13.65 -7.25 -1.43
C ASN A 126 14.40 -8.57 -1.17
N HIS A 127 14.21 -9.57 -2.03
CA HIS A 127 14.83 -10.90 -1.86
C HIS A 127 14.51 -11.55 -0.50
N ARG A 128 13.30 -11.33 0.02
CA ARG A 128 12.82 -11.85 1.31
C ARG A 128 11.50 -12.59 1.16
N PRO A 129 11.50 -13.77 0.52
CA PRO A 129 10.27 -14.48 0.15
C PRO A 129 9.43 -14.95 1.34
N THR A 130 10.05 -15.13 2.51
CA THR A 130 9.38 -15.63 3.73
C THR A 130 8.90 -14.53 4.67
N ILE A 131 9.32 -13.27 4.44
CA ILE A 131 8.99 -12.15 5.33
C ILE A 131 7.83 -11.36 4.73
N PRO A 132 6.70 -11.16 5.45
CA PRO A 132 5.59 -10.35 4.96
C PRO A 132 6.04 -8.99 4.47
N PHE A 133 5.54 -8.58 3.30
CA PHE A 133 5.87 -7.34 2.61
C PHE A 133 7.39 -7.12 2.41
N GLY A 134 8.16 -8.21 2.35
CA GLY A 134 9.62 -8.14 2.21
C GLY A 134 10.33 -7.44 3.37
N GLY A 135 9.69 -7.33 4.53
CA GLY A 135 10.19 -6.62 5.71
C GLY A 135 9.89 -5.12 5.74
N VAL A 136 9.16 -4.60 4.76
CA VAL A 136 8.67 -3.21 4.76
C VAL A 136 7.56 -3.07 5.80
N GLN A 137 7.64 -2.06 6.65
CA GLN A 137 6.57 -1.73 7.59
C GLN A 137 5.35 -1.21 6.84
N LEU A 138 4.17 -1.67 7.20
CA LEU A 138 2.91 -1.25 6.59
C LEU A 138 2.13 -0.34 7.54
N LEU A 139 1.72 0.83 7.05
CA LEU A 139 0.73 1.69 7.68
C LEU A 139 -0.45 1.82 6.73
N VAL A 140 -1.57 1.23 7.09
CA VAL A 140 -2.81 1.34 6.32
C VAL A 140 -3.76 2.30 7.01
N ILE A 141 -4.31 3.24 6.25
CA ILE A 141 -5.19 4.30 6.73
C ILE A 141 -6.52 4.19 5.99
N GLY A 142 -7.63 4.24 6.73
CA GLY A 142 -8.93 4.21 6.09
C GLY A 142 -10.08 4.16 7.08
N ASP A 143 -11.28 4.22 6.53
CA ASP A 143 -12.53 4.08 7.26
C ASP A 143 -13.29 2.87 6.69
N LEU A 144 -13.43 1.82 7.47
CA LEU A 144 -14.11 0.58 7.05
C LEU A 144 -15.62 0.76 6.80
N PHE A 145 -16.17 1.88 7.22
CA PHE A 145 -17.60 2.22 6.98
C PHE A 145 -17.81 3.09 5.74
N GLN A 146 -16.73 3.45 5.01
CA GLN A 146 -16.78 4.13 3.73
C GLN A 146 -16.90 3.14 2.56
N LEU A 147 -16.84 3.67 1.33
CA LEU A 147 -16.99 2.89 0.10
C LEU A 147 -16.03 1.68 0.06
N SER A 148 -16.62 0.51 -0.16
CA SER A 148 -15.87 -0.71 -0.44
C SER A 148 -15.24 -0.68 -1.84
N PRO A 149 -14.26 -1.56 -2.11
CA PRO A 149 -13.68 -1.70 -3.44
C PRO A 149 -14.77 -1.93 -4.49
N ALA A 150 -14.66 -1.26 -5.63
CA ALA A 150 -15.50 -1.56 -6.77
C ALA A 150 -15.24 -3.00 -7.20
N LEU A 151 -16.18 -3.88 -6.97
CA LEU A 151 -16.19 -5.18 -7.60
C LEU A 151 -16.46 -4.92 -9.09
N PHE A 152 -15.51 -5.23 -9.94
CA PHE A 152 -15.81 -5.45 -11.35
C PHE A 152 -16.71 -6.69 -11.40
N CYS A 153 -18.01 -6.46 -11.30
CA CYS A 153 -18.99 -7.44 -11.71
C CYS A 153 -18.89 -7.53 -13.23
N GLY A 154 -17.94 -8.32 -13.70
CA GLY A 154 -17.98 -8.82 -15.06
C GLY A 154 -19.29 -9.57 -15.17
N ALA A 155 -20.27 -8.98 -15.87
CA ALA A 155 -21.49 -9.65 -16.18
C ALA A 155 -21.12 -10.99 -16.83
N MET A 156 -21.25 -12.07 -16.08
CA MET A 156 -21.37 -13.40 -16.65
C MET A 156 -22.70 -13.36 -17.41
N LYS A 157 -22.63 -13.04 -18.70
CA LYS A 157 -23.72 -13.37 -19.61
C LYS A 157 -23.78 -14.89 -19.66
N MET A 158 -24.80 -15.42 -19.01
CA MET A 158 -25.26 -16.77 -19.29
C MET A 158 -25.79 -16.83 -20.72
#